data_fa5aa531863fcb33f58ff950b03c73b9
#
_entry.id   fa5aa531863fcb33f58ff950b03c73b9
#
_cell.length_a   1.000
_cell.length_b   1.000
_cell.length_c   1.000
_cell.angle_alpha   90.00
_cell.angle_beta   90.00
_cell.angle_gamma   90.00
#
_symmetry.space_group_name_H-M   'P 1'
#
loop_
_entity.id
_entity.type
_entity.pdbx_description
1 polymer ?
#
loop_
_entity_poly.entity_id
_entity_poly.type
_entity_poly.pdbx_seq_one_letter_code
_entity_poly.pdbx_strand_id
1 'polypeptide(L)'
;MTPSETSPLPLEPVIPPTRWGWPMWERDEVLREQVALLQQNFPMTLLASLATALGTLWVMARVADTQAITVWLVSHTLVLAGVYLTLRSIAPFVDPAPQAARKLIACMAAMGLSWGSLGYVVLYWGNSDSVIYAIGIISTVSSGALGLGAPLYRAYVTYLTSAIGGVMMSVALAGGPVMWPALFLTGVYYALTCLQARTADRATRRSIALKLDNERLVSQLRAESQRALAAQEAAEQAD
;
A
#
# COMPACT_ATOMS: atom_id res chain seq x y z
N MET A 1 -11.68 -57.09 31.92
CA MET A 1 -11.91 -55.67 31.53
C MET A 1 -10.76 -55.27 30.63
N THR A 2 -10.98 -55.28 29.34
CA THR A 2 -10.00 -54.83 28.34
C THR A 2 -10.12 -53.32 28.18
N PRO A 3 -9.00 -52.54 28.20
CA PRO A 3 -9.09 -51.10 27.96
C PRO A 3 -9.50 -50.85 26.48
N SER A 4 -10.56 -50.04 26.34
CA SER A 4 -11.02 -49.59 25.01
C SER A 4 -9.93 -48.72 24.39
N GLU A 5 -9.39 -49.18 23.25
CA GLU A 5 -8.54 -48.39 22.38
C GLU A 5 -9.33 -47.16 21.91
N THR A 6 -9.00 -46.00 22.49
CA THR A 6 -9.41 -44.69 21.91
C THR A 6 -8.67 -44.54 20.61
N SER A 7 -9.37 -44.80 19.49
CA SER A 7 -8.88 -44.54 18.16
C SER A 7 -8.43 -43.07 18.04
N PRO A 8 -7.19 -42.77 17.63
CA PRO A 8 -6.76 -41.41 17.44
C PRO A 8 -7.64 -40.74 16.38
N LEU A 9 -8.20 -39.57 16.70
CA LEU A 9 -8.94 -38.75 15.75
C LEU A 9 -8.09 -38.57 14.49
N PRO A 10 -8.67 -38.77 13.30
CA PRO A 10 -7.93 -38.57 12.05
C PRO A 10 -7.45 -37.11 12.02
N LEU A 11 -6.12 -36.95 12.00
CA LEU A 11 -5.52 -35.66 11.72
C LEU A 11 -6.02 -35.22 10.35
N GLU A 12 -6.81 -34.16 10.30
CA GLU A 12 -7.19 -33.54 9.03
C GLU A 12 -5.92 -33.32 8.21
N PRO A 13 -5.90 -33.72 6.94
CA PRO A 13 -4.72 -33.55 6.12
C PRO A 13 -4.37 -32.07 6.09
N VAL A 14 -3.17 -31.75 6.59
CA VAL A 14 -2.54 -30.44 6.37
C VAL A 14 -2.43 -30.28 4.86
N ILE A 15 -3.39 -29.59 4.26
CA ILE A 15 -3.39 -29.29 2.82
C ILE A 15 -2.17 -28.43 2.58
N PRO A 16 -1.12 -28.93 1.86
CA PRO A 16 0.03 -28.12 1.54
C PRO A 16 -0.46 -26.90 0.77
N PRO A 17 0.08 -25.69 1.05
CA PRO A 17 -0.32 -24.50 0.33
C PRO A 17 -0.04 -24.70 -1.16
N THR A 18 -1.10 -24.99 -1.93
CA THR A 18 -1.00 -25.07 -3.38
C THR A 18 -0.50 -23.72 -3.90
N ARG A 19 0.47 -23.75 -4.78
CA ARG A 19 1.26 -22.62 -5.30
C ARG A 19 0.46 -21.37 -5.73
N TRP A 20 -0.90 -21.42 -5.78
CA TRP A 20 -1.80 -20.34 -6.25
C TRP A 20 -3.24 -20.44 -5.71
N GLY A 21 -3.55 -21.31 -4.75
CA GLY A 21 -4.92 -21.66 -4.36
C GLY A 21 -5.26 -21.38 -2.89
N TRP A 22 -5.13 -20.14 -2.44
CA TRP A 22 -5.75 -19.73 -1.18
C TRP A 22 -7.28 -19.81 -1.35
N PRO A 23 -8.03 -20.40 -0.38
CA PRO A 23 -9.48 -20.32 -0.36
C PRO A 23 -9.96 -18.87 -0.50
N MET A 24 -11.12 -18.64 -1.13
CA MET A 24 -11.62 -17.27 -1.37
C MET A 24 -11.72 -16.43 -0.09
N TRP A 25 -12.13 -17.04 1.01
CA TRP A 25 -12.27 -16.39 2.32
C TRP A 25 -10.92 -15.96 2.93
N GLU A 26 -9.85 -16.74 2.77
CA GLU A 26 -8.50 -16.35 3.19
C GLU A 26 -7.97 -15.16 2.40
N ARG A 27 -8.30 -15.06 1.12
CA ARG A 27 -7.94 -13.91 0.28
C ARG A 27 -8.62 -12.64 0.76
N ASP A 28 -9.87 -12.71 1.16
CA ASP A 28 -10.62 -11.56 1.64
C ASP A 28 -10.14 -11.11 3.03
N GLU A 29 -9.77 -12.04 3.90
CA GLU A 29 -9.24 -11.75 5.23
C GLU A 29 -7.86 -11.08 5.14
N VAL A 30 -6.96 -11.63 4.34
CA VAL A 30 -5.65 -11.01 4.06
C VAL A 30 -5.82 -9.64 3.39
N LEU A 31 -6.77 -9.49 2.47
CA LEU A 31 -7.04 -8.22 1.83
C LEU A 31 -7.57 -7.17 2.81
N ARG A 32 -8.43 -7.55 3.76
CA ARG A 32 -8.91 -6.66 4.84
C ARG A 32 -7.77 -6.17 5.72
N GLU A 33 -6.89 -7.06 6.14
CA GLU A 33 -5.72 -6.70 6.94
C GLU A 33 -4.76 -5.77 6.14
N GLN A 34 -4.54 -6.03 4.85
CA GLN A 34 -3.76 -5.13 3.99
C GLN A 34 -4.38 -3.73 3.89
N VAL A 35 -5.72 -3.66 3.72
CA VAL A 35 -6.47 -2.40 3.68
C VAL A 35 -6.36 -1.67 5.03
N ALA A 36 -6.51 -2.39 6.15
CA ALA A 36 -6.42 -1.82 7.49
C ALA A 36 -5.01 -1.27 7.77
N LEU A 37 -3.96 -2.01 7.42
CA LEU A 37 -2.57 -1.57 7.56
C LEU A 37 -2.30 -0.31 6.75
N LEU A 38 -2.77 -0.28 5.50
CA LEU A 38 -2.59 0.89 4.65
C LEU A 38 -3.33 2.10 5.22
N GLN A 39 -4.58 1.92 5.66
CA GLN A 39 -5.38 2.98 6.25
C GLN A 39 -4.75 3.54 7.54
N GLN A 40 -4.18 2.68 8.38
CA GLN A 40 -3.50 3.09 9.61
C GLN A 40 -2.28 3.98 9.33
N ASN A 41 -1.52 3.67 8.28
CA ASN A 41 -0.32 4.41 7.93
C ASN A 41 -0.60 5.68 7.10
N PHE A 42 -1.80 5.81 6.56
CA PHE A 42 -2.13 6.86 5.60
C PHE A 42 -2.04 8.28 6.16
N PRO A 43 -2.41 8.59 7.39
CA PRO A 43 -2.26 9.95 7.95
C PRO A 43 -0.82 10.44 7.91
N MET A 44 0.15 9.57 8.23
CA MET A 44 1.56 9.89 8.13
C MET A 44 2.00 10.11 6.68
N THR A 45 1.45 9.33 5.74
CA THR A 45 1.70 9.53 4.30
C THR A 45 1.19 10.88 3.83
N LEU A 46 0.01 11.30 4.26
CA LEU A 46 -0.57 12.61 3.90
C LEU A 46 0.27 13.76 4.46
N LEU A 47 0.68 13.67 5.72
CA LEU A 47 1.57 14.66 6.35
C LEU A 47 2.92 14.75 5.64
N ALA A 48 3.53 13.61 5.34
CA ALA A 48 4.79 13.56 4.60
C ALA A 48 4.63 14.14 3.19
N SER A 49 3.53 13.84 2.50
CA SER A 49 3.21 14.38 1.18
C SER A 49 3.06 15.91 1.24
N LEU A 50 2.33 16.44 2.22
CA LEU A 50 2.15 17.87 2.39
C LEU A 50 3.48 18.57 2.71
N ALA A 51 4.26 18.02 3.63
CA ALA A 51 5.59 18.57 3.98
C ALA A 51 6.51 18.61 2.76
N THR A 52 6.52 17.55 1.96
CA THR A 52 7.31 17.48 0.73
C THR A 52 6.79 18.48 -0.32
N ALA A 53 5.48 18.65 -0.44
CA ALA A 53 4.88 19.63 -1.36
C ALA A 53 5.25 21.07 -0.98
N LEU A 54 5.30 21.39 0.32
CA LEU A 54 5.79 22.68 0.82
C LEU A 54 7.29 22.87 0.51
N GLY A 55 8.10 21.83 0.71
CA GLY A 55 9.52 21.83 0.30
C GLY A 55 9.67 22.00 -1.21
N THR A 56 8.79 21.39 -2.01
CA THR A 56 8.74 21.57 -3.46
C THR A 56 8.46 23.02 -3.84
N LEU A 57 7.49 23.69 -3.20
CA LEU A 57 7.26 25.11 -3.41
C LEU A 57 8.52 25.93 -3.14
N TRP A 58 9.19 25.68 -2.00
CA TRP A 58 10.39 26.43 -1.62
C TRP A 58 11.54 26.29 -2.63
N VAL A 59 11.74 25.08 -3.18
CA VAL A 59 12.78 24.81 -4.18
C VAL A 59 12.37 25.36 -5.54
N MET A 60 11.15 25.04 -5.99
CA MET A 60 10.67 25.35 -7.34
C MET A 60 10.39 26.83 -7.57
N ALA A 61 10.06 27.60 -6.53
CA ALA A 61 9.88 29.05 -6.63
C ALA A 61 11.12 29.81 -7.14
N ARG A 62 12.28 29.14 -7.18
CA ARG A 62 13.54 29.71 -7.69
C ARG A 62 13.79 29.41 -9.16
N VAL A 63 13.13 28.40 -9.72
CA VAL A 63 13.41 27.85 -11.07
C VAL A 63 12.18 27.75 -11.95
N ALA A 64 10.99 28.02 -11.40
CA ALA A 64 9.72 28.02 -12.13
C ALA A 64 8.87 29.22 -11.68
N ASP A 65 7.77 29.47 -12.39
CA ASP A 65 6.82 30.51 -12.03
C ASP A 65 6.18 30.22 -10.66
N THR A 66 6.38 31.14 -9.71
CA THR A 66 5.91 30.99 -8.31
C THR A 66 4.38 30.88 -8.24
N GLN A 67 3.65 31.59 -9.10
CA GLN A 67 2.19 31.55 -9.12
C GLN A 67 1.70 30.15 -9.56
N ALA A 68 2.30 29.60 -10.62
CA ALA A 68 1.96 28.26 -11.12
C ALA A 68 2.21 27.17 -10.08
N ILE A 69 3.37 27.21 -9.39
CA ILE A 69 3.70 26.27 -8.31
C ILE A 69 2.77 26.43 -7.11
N THR A 70 2.38 27.65 -6.77
CA THR A 70 1.42 27.91 -5.68
C THR A 70 0.04 27.34 -6.01
N VAL A 71 -0.45 27.52 -7.24
CA VAL A 71 -1.71 26.94 -7.70
C VAL A 71 -1.65 25.41 -7.66
N TRP A 72 -0.51 24.83 -8.08
CA TRP A 72 -0.30 23.39 -7.95
C TRP A 72 -0.36 22.92 -6.49
N LEU A 73 0.31 23.62 -5.57
CA LEU A 73 0.31 23.28 -4.15
C LEU A 73 -1.10 23.32 -3.54
N VAL A 74 -1.87 24.35 -3.86
CA VAL A 74 -3.28 24.48 -3.41
C VAL A 74 -4.10 23.30 -3.95
N SER A 75 -3.98 23.01 -5.25
CA SER A 75 -4.67 21.88 -5.88
C SER A 75 -4.26 20.55 -5.26
N HIS A 76 -2.96 20.33 -5.01
CA HIS A 76 -2.44 19.15 -4.33
C HIS A 76 -3.01 19.03 -2.91
N THR A 77 -3.05 20.11 -2.16
CA THR A 77 -3.62 20.13 -0.79
C THR A 77 -5.11 19.76 -0.80
N LEU A 78 -5.89 20.27 -1.76
CA LEU A 78 -7.29 19.90 -1.93
C LEU A 78 -7.47 18.41 -2.25
N VAL A 79 -6.60 17.84 -3.09
CA VAL A 79 -6.60 16.39 -3.36
C VAL A 79 -6.29 15.60 -2.08
N LEU A 80 -5.28 16.02 -1.29
CA LEU A 80 -4.98 15.36 0.00
C LEU A 80 -6.16 15.42 0.97
N ALA A 81 -6.86 16.57 1.05
CA ALA A 81 -8.05 16.70 1.87
C ALA A 81 -9.19 15.75 1.40
N GLY A 82 -9.46 15.68 0.11
CA GLY A 82 -10.44 14.77 -0.47
C GLY A 82 -10.09 13.29 -0.22
N VAL A 83 -8.82 12.93 -0.36
CA VAL A 83 -8.31 11.60 -0.03
C VAL A 83 -8.51 11.30 1.45
N TYR A 84 -8.17 12.22 2.34
CA TYR A 84 -8.38 12.06 3.78
C TYR A 84 -9.84 11.79 4.14
N LEU A 85 -10.77 12.58 3.57
CA LEU A 85 -12.21 12.39 3.79
C LEU A 85 -12.68 11.03 3.26
N THR A 86 -12.22 10.62 2.09
CA THR A 86 -12.54 9.31 1.52
C THR A 86 -12.02 8.16 2.40
N LEU A 87 -10.80 8.28 2.93
CA LEU A 87 -10.23 7.28 3.81
C LEU A 87 -11.00 7.13 5.12
N ARG A 88 -11.50 8.23 5.68
CA ARG A 88 -12.37 8.18 6.87
C ARG A 88 -13.70 7.46 6.62
N SER A 89 -14.15 7.38 5.37
CA SER A 89 -15.37 6.66 5.00
C SER A 89 -15.15 5.15 4.77
N ILE A 90 -13.91 4.67 4.81
CA ILE A 90 -13.59 3.25 4.64
C ILE A 90 -13.63 2.57 6.01
N ALA A 91 -14.46 1.52 6.13
CA ALA A 91 -14.52 0.66 7.30
C ALA A 91 -14.00 -0.75 6.92
N PRO A 92 -12.68 -1.06 7.15
CA PRO A 92 -12.05 -2.26 6.59
C PRO A 92 -12.71 -3.58 7.00
N PHE A 93 -13.32 -3.60 8.20
CA PHE A 93 -13.95 -4.80 8.75
C PHE A 93 -15.47 -4.86 8.54
N VAL A 94 -16.07 -3.77 8.04
CA VAL A 94 -17.52 -3.66 7.74
C VAL A 94 -17.76 -3.68 6.24
N ASP A 95 -16.97 -2.89 5.49
CA ASP A 95 -17.08 -2.82 4.04
C ASP A 95 -16.61 -4.15 3.39
N PRO A 96 -17.20 -4.56 2.26
CA PRO A 96 -16.65 -5.66 1.46
C PRO A 96 -15.20 -5.35 1.05
N ALA A 97 -14.26 -6.28 1.37
CA ALA A 97 -12.82 -6.07 1.15
C ALA A 97 -12.46 -5.58 -0.27
N PRO A 98 -13.07 -6.07 -1.36
CA PRO A 98 -12.81 -5.56 -2.70
C PRO A 98 -13.26 -4.12 -2.93
N GLN A 99 -14.31 -3.65 -2.22
CA GLN A 99 -14.79 -2.26 -2.33
C GLN A 99 -13.86 -1.32 -1.58
N ALA A 100 -13.48 -1.66 -0.36
CA ALA A 100 -12.49 -0.92 0.43
C ALA A 100 -11.16 -0.78 -0.33
N ALA A 101 -10.66 -1.87 -0.92
CA ALA A 101 -9.46 -1.86 -1.74
C ALA A 101 -9.60 -0.96 -2.98
N ARG A 102 -10.74 -0.96 -3.67
CA ARG A 102 -10.99 -0.06 -4.82
C ARG A 102 -10.98 1.41 -4.43
N LYS A 103 -11.61 1.78 -3.30
CA LYS A 103 -11.56 3.16 -2.78
C LYS A 103 -10.11 3.59 -2.51
N LEU A 104 -9.30 2.73 -1.87
CA LEU A 104 -7.88 2.98 -1.63
C LEU A 104 -7.07 3.13 -2.93
N ILE A 105 -7.30 2.27 -3.92
CA ILE A 105 -6.65 2.38 -5.23
C ILE A 105 -6.99 3.72 -5.88
N ALA A 106 -8.26 4.16 -5.82
CA ALA A 106 -8.67 5.46 -6.35
C ALA A 106 -8.00 6.63 -5.61
N CYS A 107 -7.89 6.57 -4.28
CA CYS A 107 -7.15 7.55 -3.48
C CYS A 107 -5.67 7.63 -3.89
N MET A 108 -5.02 6.48 -4.07
CA MET A 108 -3.63 6.42 -4.52
C MET A 108 -3.46 6.95 -5.95
N ALA A 109 -4.41 6.65 -6.85
CA ALA A 109 -4.42 7.24 -8.19
C ALA A 109 -4.51 8.77 -8.17
N ALA A 110 -5.42 9.31 -7.36
CA ALA A 110 -5.60 10.77 -7.22
C ALA A 110 -4.34 11.45 -6.68
N MET A 111 -3.70 10.87 -5.66
CA MET A 111 -2.43 11.36 -5.14
C MET A 111 -1.32 11.30 -6.20
N GLY A 112 -1.22 10.18 -6.91
CA GLY A 112 -0.23 10.01 -7.98
C GLY A 112 -0.43 11.01 -9.13
N LEU A 113 -1.67 11.21 -9.58
CA LEU A 113 -2.00 12.21 -10.60
C LEU A 113 -1.65 13.63 -10.14
N SER A 114 -1.92 13.94 -8.88
CA SER A 114 -1.58 15.25 -8.31
C SER A 114 -0.06 15.49 -8.27
N TRP A 115 0.74 14.49 -7.93
CA TRP A 115 2.21 14.57 -8.04
C TRP A 115 2.67 14.61 -9.50
N GLY A 116 2.11 13.77 -10.37
CA GLY A 116 2.44 13.73 -11.80
C GLY A 116 2.14 15.04 -12.53
N SER A 117 1.13 15.80 -12.08
CA SER A 117 0.78 17.11 -12.64
C SER A 117 1.88 18.16 -12.43
N LEU A 118 2.76 18.00 -11.43
CA LEU A 118 3.94 18.84 -11.26
C LEU A 118 4.83 18.83 -12.51
N GLY A 119 4.94 17.68 -13.19
CA GLY A 119 5.68 17.58 -14.45
C GLY A 119 5.17 18.54 -15.53
N TYR A 120 3.86 18.70 -15.65
CA TYR A 120 3.27 19.66 -16.60
C TYR A 120 3.46 21.12 -16.16
N VAL A 121 3.37 21.38 -14.86
CA VAL A 121 3.64 22.75 -14.35
C VAL A 121 5.05 23.17 -14.70
N VAL A 122 6.05 22.32 -14.46
CA VAL A 122 7.44 22.68 -14.79
C VAL A 122 7.72 22.69 -16.29
N LEU A 123 6.99 21.91 -17.09
CA LEU A 123 7.10 21.94 -18.54
C LEU A 123 6.67 23.30 -19.14
N TYR A 124 5.57 23.88 -18.66
CA TYR A 124 4.99 25.09 -19.24
C TYR A 124 5.48 26.37 -18.58
N TRP A 125 5.86 26.33 -17.30
CA TRP A 125 6.24 27.51 -16.51
C TRP A 125 7.62 27.42 -15.87
N GLY A 126 8.41 26.38 -16.20
CA GLY A 126 9.75 26.17 -15.71
C GLY A 126 10.81 26.26 -16.80
N ASN A 127 12.02 25.88 -16.44
CA ASN A 127 13.15 25.70 -17.32
C ASN A 127 13.63 24.23 -17.31
N SER A 128 14.69 23.92 -18.07
CA SER A 128 15.24 22.55 -18.12
C SER A 128 15.65 22.02 -16.72
N ASP A 129 16.15 22.89 -15.85
CA ASP A 129 16.59 22.53 -14.50
C ASP A 129 15.38 22.14 -13.65
N SER A 130 14.25 22.84 -13.78
CA SER A 130 13.02 22.54 -13.04
C SER A 130 12.45 21.17 -13.39
N VAL A 131 12.61 20.69 -14.62
CA VAL A 131 12.21 19.33 -15.04
C VAL A 131 13.07 18.28 -14.32
N ILE A 132 14.38 18.48 -14.22
CA ILE A 132 15.29 17.57 -13.50
C ILE A 132 14.95 17.55 -12.01
N TYR A 133 14.68 18.71 -11.41
CA TYR A 133 14.23 18.79 -10.02
C TYR A 133 12.90 18.06 -9.80
N ALA A 134 11.93 18.21 -10.70
CA ALA A 134 10.64 17.50 -10.61
C ALA A 134 10.82 15.97 -10.65
N ILE A 135 11.69 15.46 -11.53
CA ILE A 135 12.05 14.03 -11.57
C ILE A 135 12.62 13.58 -10.22
N GLY A 136 13.59 14.33 -9.68
CA GLY A 136 14.21 14.02 -8.39
C GLY A 136 13.21 14.00 -7.24
N ILE A 137 12.36 15.02 -7.13
CA ILE A 137 11.33 15.12 -6.09
C ILE A 137 10.36 13.96 -6.18
N ILE A 138 9.80 13.67 -7.38
CA ILE A 138 8.82 12.61 -7.55
C ILE A 138 9.43 11.23 -7.31
N SER A 139 10.68 11.00 -7.71
CA SER A 139 11.39 9.77 -7.40
C SER A 139 11.59 9.60 -5.89
N THR A 140 11.95 10.67 -5.18
CA THR A 140 12.11 10.66 -3.71
C THR A 140 10.80 10.38 -3.00
N VAL A 141 9.72 11.08 -3.38
CA VAL A 141 8.37 10.87 -2.81
C VAL A 141 7.88 9.44 -3.08
N SER A 142 8.10 8.94 -4.28
CA SER A 142 7.68 7.58 -4.66
C SER A 142 8.46 6.51 -3.89
N SER A 143 9.77 6.71 -3.66
CA SER A 143 10.58 5.82 -2.82
C SER A 143 10.12 5.84 -1.36
N GLY A 144 9.83 7.02 -0.81
CA GLY A 144 9.29 7.15 0.55
C GLY A 144 7.91 6.52 0.71
N ALA A 145 7.06 6.63 -0.29
CA ALA A 145 5.73 6.02 -0.32
C ALA A 145 5.78 4.49 -0.43
N LEU A 146 6.89 3.89 -0.87
CA LEU A 146 7.03 2.44 -1.01
C LEU A 146 6.81 1.71 0.32
N GLY A 147 7.44 2.15 1.40
CA GLY A 147 7.32 1.52 2.72
C GLY A 147 5.89 1.53 3.27
N LEU A 148 5.11 2.54 2.91
CA LEU A 148 3.75 2.76 3.39
C LEU A 148 2.69 2.17 2.46
N GLY A 149 2.92 2.20 1.15
CA GLY A 149 1.95 1.78 0.12
C GLY A 149 2.11 0.34 -0.37
N ALA A 150 3.30 -0.24 -0.22
CA ALA A 150 3.62 -1.57 -0.71
C ALA A 150 2.76 -2.73 -0.13
N PRO A 151 2.16 -2.62 1.09
CA PRO A 151 1.24 -3.64 1.58
C PRO A 151 0.11 -4.00 0.61
N LEU A 152 -0.29 -3.09 -0.27
CA LEU A 152 -1.26 -3.33 -1.34
C LEU A 152 -0.64 -2.97 -2.69
N TYR A 153 0.04 -3.92 -3.33
CA TYR A 153 0.77 -3.74 -4.59
C TYR A 153 0.01 -2.95 -5.66
N ARG A 154 -1.27 -3.30 -5.89
CA ARG A 154 -2.10 -2.61 -6.90
C ARG A 154 -2.28 -1.12 -6.60
N ALA A 155 -2.50 -0.76 -5.35
CA ALA A 155 -2.66 0.64 -4.95
C ALA A 155 -1.36 1.42 -5.14
N TYR A 156 -0.23 0.85 -4.71
CA TYR A 156 1.07 1.49 -4.89
C TYR A 156 1.47 1.65 -6.35
N VAL A 157 1.30 0.61 -7.17
CA VAL A 157 1.63 0.68 -8.61
C VAL A 157 0.74 1.69 -9.34
N THR A 158 -0.54 1.79 -8.96
CA THR A 158 -1.43 2.81 -9.52
C THR A 158 -0.93 4.23 -9.18
N TYR A 159 -0.55 4.46 -7.92
CA TYR A 159 0.09 5.72 -7.51
C TYR A 159 1.36 6.00 -8.32
N LEU A 160 2.28 5.03 -8.36
CA LEU A 160 3.56 5.16 -9.03
C LEU A 160 3.40 5.44 -10.53
N THR A 161 2.51 4.70 -11.20
CA THR A 161 2.23 4.88 -12.63
C THR A 161 1.65 6.27 -12.91
N SER A 162 0.74 6.74 -12.07
CA SER A 162 0.13 8.07 -12.22
C SER A 162 1.15 9.19 -11.97
N ALA A 163 1.98 9.07 -10.94
CA ALA A 163 2.98 10.08 -10.59
C ALA A 163 4.12 10.13 -11.62
N ILE A 164 4.76 9.00 -11.89
CA ILE A 164 5.89 8.92 -12.82
C ILE A 164 5.44 9.07 -14.25
N GLY A 165 4.28 8.52 -14.62
CA GLY A 165 3.72 8.65 -15.97
C GLY A 165 3.47 10.12 -16.35
N GLY A 166 2.99 10.95 -15.42
CA GLY A 166 2.81 12.39 -15.66
C GLY A 166 4.14 13.09 -15.95
N VAL A 167 5.18 12.78 -15.15
CA VAL A 167 6.52 13.34 -15.37
C VAL A 167 7.16 12.82 -16.65
N MET A 168 7.09 11.52 -16.92
CA MET A 168 7.64 10.95 -18.16
C MET A 168 6.98 11.58 -19.38
N MET A 169 5.67 11.82 -19.34
CA MET A 169 4.97 12.51 -20.44
C MET A 169 5.46 13.94 -20.60
N SER A 170 5.63 14.69 -19.52
CA SER A 170 6.14 16.07 -19.60
C SER A 170 7.57 16.13 -20.13
N VAL A 171 8.43 15.20 -19.71
CA VAL A 171 9.82 15.08 -20.19
C VAL A 171 9.85 14.71 -21.67
N ALA A 172 8.98 13.79 -22.12
CA ALA A 172 8.87 13.42 -23.53
C ALA A 172 8.41 14.60 -24.39
N LEU A 173 7.47 15.42 -23.89
CA LEU A 173 6.99 16.63 -24.57
C LEU A 173 8.04 17.75 -24.60
N ALA A 174 8.84 17.90 -23.56
CA ALA A 174 9.95 18.86 -23.50
C ALA A 174 10.99 18.59 -24.59
N GLY A 175 11.29 17.34 -24.86
CA GLY A 175 12.26 16.91 -25.88
C GLY A 175 13.70 17.30 -25.51
N GLY A 176 14.60 17.13 -26.46
CA GLY A 176 16.00 17.51 -26.31
C GLY A 176 16.95 16.39 -25.87
N PRO A 177 18.26 16.56 -26.10
CA PRO A 177 19.24 15.49 -25.95
C PRO A 177 19.40 15.00 -24.49
N VAL A 178 19.21 15.87 -23.50
CA VAL A 178 19.31 15.54 -22.07
C VAL A 178 18.06 14.78 -21.58
N MET A 179 16.92 14.99 -22.21
CA MET A 179 15.65 14.42 -21.77
C MET A 179 15.55 12.92 -22.05
N TRP A 180 16.16 12.42 -23.12
CA TRP A 180 16.13 10.99 -23.44
C TRP A 180 16.84 10.11 -22.38
N PRO A 181 18.06 10.44 -21.91
CA PRO A 181 18.67 9.75 -20.79
C PRO A 181 17.83 9.84 -19.50
N ALA A 182 17.21 11.00 -19.22
CA ALA A 182 16.34 11.16 -18.07
C ALA A 182 15.10 10.26 -18.13
N LEU A 183 14.47 10.14 -19.30
CA LEU A 183 13.36 9.20 -19.54
C LEU A 183 13.78 7.74 -19.31
N PHE A 184 14.93 7.35 -19.85
CA PHE A 184 15.46 6.00 -19.68
C PHE A 184 15.70 5.68 -18.21
N LEU A 185 16.39 6.56 -17.47
CA LEU A 185 16.67 6.38 -16.05
C LEU A 185 15.39 6.34 -15.21
N THR A 186 14.43 7.20 -15.51
CA THR A 186 13.12 7.21 -14.86
C THR A 186 12.35 5.92 -15.13
N GLY A 187 12.43 5.38 -16.34
CA GLY A 187 11.86 4.09 -16.71
C GLY A 187 12.50 2.93 -15.95
N VAL A 188 13.82 2.91 -15.83
CA VAL A 188 14.56 1.93 -15.02
C VAL A 188 14.16 2.04 -13.54
N TYR A 189 14.11 3.25 -13.00
CA TYR A 189 13.67 3.51 -11.63
C TYR A 189 12.24 2.98 -11.41
N TYR A 190 11.31 3.26 -12.31
CA TYR A 190 9.94 2.76 -12.27
C TYR A 190 9.89 1.22 -12.21
N ALA A 191 10.63 0.55 -13.11
CA ALA A 191 10.67 -0.90 -13.16
C ALA A 191 11.21 -1.52 -11.86
N LEU A 192 12.33 -1.00 -11.34
CA LEU A 192 12.94 -1.46 -10.10
C LEU A 192 12.01 -1.25 -8.90
N THR A 193 11.35 -0.10 -8.83
CA THR A 193 10.41 0.23 -7.74
C THR A 193 9.17 -0.67 -7.79
N CYS A 194 8.66 -1.00 -8.99
CA CYS A 194 7.59 -2.00 -9.14
C CYS A 194 8.01 -3.39 -8.66
N LEU A 195 9.25 -3.82 -8.94
CA LEU A 195 9.79 -5.09 -8.44
C LEU A 195 9.90 -5.10 -6.91
N GLN A 196 10.41 -4.02 -6.32
CA GLN A 196 10.49 -3.87 -4.87
C GLN A 196 9.11 -3.89 -4.23
N ALA A 197 8.14 -3.16 -4.77
CA ALA A 197 6.75 -3.15 -4.29
C ALA A 197 6.12 -4.54 -4.33
N ARG A 198 6.37 -5.31 -5.40
CA ARG A 198 5.89 -6.68 -5.52
C ARG A 198 6.50 -7.61 -4.47
N THR A 199 7.77 -7.43 -4.16
CA THR A 199 8.46 -8.20 -3.13
C THR A 199 7.93 -7.86 -1.75
N ALA A 200 7.72 -6.58 -1.45
CA ALA A 200 7.16 -6.10 -0.20
C ALA A 200 5.70 -6.58 0.00
N ASP A 201 4.84 -6.51 -1.03
CA ASP A 201 3.47 -7.05 -0.97
C ASP A 201 3.46 -8.55 -0.64
N ARG A 202 4.36 -9.34 -1.27
CA ARG A 202 4.48 -10.77 -0.98
C ARG A 202 4.92 -11.04 0.46
N ALA A 203 5.89 -10.27 0.97
CA ALA A 203 6.36 -10.38 2.34
C ALA A 203 5.24 -10.02 3.33
N THR A 204 4.50 -8.93 3.08
CA THR A 204 3.38 -8.50 3.91
C THR A 204 2.27 -9.55 3.94
N ARG A 205 1.87 -10.09 2.78
CA ARG A 205 0.85 -11.16 2.71
C ARG A 205 1.27 -12.39 3.50
N ARG A 206 2.53 -12.80 3.38
CA ARG A 206 3.06 -13.94 4.12
C ARG A 206 3.05 -13.68 5.63
N SER A 207 3.43 -12.47 6.06
CA SER A 207 3.42 -12.09 7.47
C SER A 207 1.99 -12.09 8.05
N ILE A 208 1.02 -11.54 7.30
CA ILE A 208 -0.40 -11.53 7.70
C ILE A 208 -0.92 -12.97 7.81
N ALA A 209 -0.63 -13.83 6.83
CA ALA A 209 -1.05 -15.21 6.85
C ALA A 209 -0.53 -15.94 8.09
N LEU A 210 0.77 -15.82 8.38
CA LEU A 210 1.38 -16.43 9.57
C LEU A 210 0.75 -15.89 10.86
N LYS A 211 0.42 -14.60 10.93
CA LYS A 211 -0.28 -14.00 12.07
C LYS A 211 -1.66 -14.65 12.27
N LEU A 212 -2.45 -14.75 11.20
CA LEU A 212 -3.79 -15.34 11.26
C LEU A 212 -3.74 -16.83 11.65
N ASP A 213 -2.80 -17.60 11.10
CA ASP A 213 -2.61 -18.99 11.47
C ASP A 213 -2.22 -19.15 12.96
N ASN A 214 -1.33 -18.29 13.44
CA ASN A 214 -0.94 -18.32 14.85
C ASN A 214 -2.12 -17.97 15.78
N GLU A 215 -2.93 -16.97 15.44
CA GLU A 215 -4.14 -16.61 16.18
C GLU A 215 -5.15 -17.76 16.24
N ARG A 216 -5.32 -18.50 15.14
CA ARG A 216 -6.17 -19.70 15.07
C ARG A 216 -5.65 -20.81 15.96
N LEU A 217 -4.33 -21.11 15.89
CA LEU A 217 -3.70 -22.13 16.74
C LEU A 217 -3.85 -21.80 18.22
N VAL A 218 -3.63 -20.54 18.60
CA VAL A 218 -3.79 -20.08 19.99
C VAL A 218 -5.25 -20.24 20.44
N SER A 219 -6.22 -19.93 19.60
CA SER A 219 -7.65 -20.09 19.92
C SER A 219 -8.04 -21.55 20.08
N GLN A 220 -7.52 -22.45 19.22
CA GLN A 220 -7.72 -23.89 19.32
C GLN A 220 -7.14 -24.46 20.62
N LEU A 221 -5.89 -24.13 20.94
CA LEU A 221 -5.24 -24.57 22.18
C LEU A 221 -6.00 -24.12 23.44
N ARG A 222 -6.51 -22.87 23.43
CA ARG A 222 -7.36 -22.38 24.54
C ARG A 222 -8.65 -23.17 24.68
N ALA A 223 -9.32 -23.47 23.57
CA ALA A 223 -10.54 -24.25 23.58
C ALA A 223 -10.30 -25.70 24.05
N GLU A 224 -9.19 -26.32 23.65
CA GLU A 224 -8.79 -27.65 24.11
C GLU A 224 -8.46 -27.66 25.60
N SER A 225 -7.68 -26.67 26.08
CA SER A 225 -7.35 -26.52 27.50
C SER A 225 -8.62 -26.35 28.36
N GLN A 226 -9.58 -25.54 27.91
CA GLN A 226 -10.85 -25.36 28.63
C GLN A 226 -11.68 -26.67 28.68
N ARG A 227 -11.70 -27.44 27.57
CA ARG A 227 -12.38 -28.75 27.55
C ARG A 227 -11.72 -29.74 28.49
N ALA A 228 -10.39 -29.77 28.53
CA ALA A 228 -9.66 -30.65 29.42
C ALA A 228 -9.91 -30.32 30.92
N LEU A 229 -9.93 -29.03 31.26
CA LEU A 229 -10.25 -28.57 32.62
C LEU A 229 -11.69 -28.95 33.03
N ALA A 230 -12.67 -28.70 32.15
CA ALA A 230 -14.06 -29.07 32.39
C ALA A 230 -14.24 -30.58 32.57
N ALA A 231 -13.50 -31.39 31.80
CA ALA A 231 -13.54 -32.85 31.93
C ALA A 231 -12.92 -33.32 33.27
N GLN A 232 -11.86 -32.67 33.71
CA GLN A 232 -11.23 -32.95 35.01
C GLN A 232 -12.19 -32.60 36.15
N GLU A 233 -12.79 -31.41 36.13
CA GLU A 233 -13.77 -30.98 37.17
C GLU A 233 -14.98 -31.91 37.22
N ALA A 234 -15.48 -32.36 36.05
CA ALA A 234 -16.58 -33.34 36.02
C ALA A 234 -16.20 -34.72 36.58
N ALA A 235 -14.95 -35.16 36.40
CA ALA A 235 -14.46 -36.41 36.95
C ALA A 235 -14.32 -36.30 38.48
N GLU A 236 -13.79 -35.18 39.00
CA GLU A 236 -13.65 -34.91 40.43
C GLU A 236 -15.00 -34.80 41.17
N GLN A 237 -16.08 -34.39 40.48
CA GLN A 237 -17.45 -34.33 41.05
C GLN A 237 -18.16 -35.69 41.05
N ALA A 238 -17.67 -36.64 40.26
CA ALA A 238 -18.28 -37.96 40.15
C ALA A 238 -17.73 -39.02 41.12
N ASP A 239 -16.58 -38.70 41.75
CA ASP A 239 -15.97 -39.47 42.82
C ASP A 239 -16.45 -38.99 44.22
#